data_712e6d2d58dd65bf6fcf69d5107e8468
#
_entry.id   712e6d2d58dd65bf6fcf69d5107e8468
#
_cell.length_a   1.000
_cell.length_b   1.000
_cell.length_c   1.000
_cell.angle_alpha   90.00
_cell.angle_beta   90.00
_cell.angle_gamma   90.00
#
_symmetry.space_group_name_H-M   'P 1'
#
loop_
_entity.id
_entity.type
_entity.pdbx_description
1 polymer ?
#
loop_
_entity_poly.entity_id
_entity_poly.type
_entity_poly.pdbx_seq_one_letter_code
_entity_poly.pdbx_strand_id
1 'polypeptide(L)'
;MMRHSTQKRFLLATAAISVASVLISNPALLADDTNDEILILNRDQLSAQPSPCHRIALGEPDDYKPCIARLPNGELLLTAFHQHKRDGNKVMEQTLLFRSKDGGKTWSKAEKLDLLGREPYLTVLKDGTIFITGHLLADDVRNEWGYTCGFLHRSTDGGRTWQSTRIESEEIKPKASNHTTRNVLELADGTLLLGVDYDGGGGPYFVWRSTDGGQTWDKSQKCEPKDFKSQYGFFGGETWLWLAGTGKVWALVRVDSNELPIRDRPIEAGNDQADHFILFSSSDGAKTFDRIRDFGDYGEMYMSLLRLQDKRLLLTFTVRDLKPPLGVRAIMGTEPEGGFEFDFAHDRLQLDTKTPVGKYQGGGFGPTVQLDDGTLVTSYSYRGADEKTHLEVVRWTAPVNEREGKQSTDN
;
A
#
# COMPACT_ATOMS: atom_id res chain seq x y z
N MET A 1 57.47 -57.63 -43.85
CA MET A 1 58.28 -56.76 -43.01
C MET A 1 57.50 -56.47 -41.74
N MET A 2 57.95 -57.04 -40.64
CA MET A 2 57.39 -56.88 -39.29
C MET A 2 57.64 -55.44 -38.73
N ARG A 3 56.65 -54.91 -38.03
CA ARG A 3 56.96 -54.02 -36.91
C ARG A 3 55.90 -54.19 -35.79
N HIS A 4 56.44 -54.48 -34.62
CA HIS A 4 55.79 -54.67 -33.37
C HIS A 4 54.99 -53.37 -32.87
N SER A 5 53.85 -53.64 -32.29
CA SER A 5 53.06 -52.67 -31.52
C SER A 5 53.13 -53.03 -30.04
N THR A 6 53.65 -52.13 -29.26
CA THR A 6 53.76 -52.22 -27.79
C THR A 6 52.51 -51.62 -27.15
N GLN A 7 51.71 -52.44 -26.45
CA GLN A 7 50.61 -52.00 -25.62
C GLN A 7 51.13 -51.38 -24.31
N LYS A 8 50.79 -50.13 -24.06
CA LYS A 8 50.92 -49.52 -22.75
C LYS A 8 49.54 -49.52 -22.07
N ARG A 9 49.44 -50.25 -20.94
CA ARG A 9 48.30 -50.20 -20.03
C ARG A 9 48.37 -48.90 -19.24
N PHE A 10 47.31 -48.10 -19.28
CA PHE A 10 47.09 -47.01 -18.36
C PHE A 10 46.14 -47.48 -17.25
N LEU A 11 46.60 -47.39 -16.00
CA LEU A 11 45.75 -47.47 -14.81
C LEU A 11 44.94 -46.19 -14.69
N LEU A 12 43.63 -46.33 -14.63
CA LEU A 12 42.75 -45.25 -14.20
C LEU A 12 42.70 -45.25 -12.67
N ALA A 13 43.20 -44.21 -12.05
CA ALA A 13 42.95 -43.87 -10.66
C ALA A 13 41.66 -43.04 -10.57
N THR A 14 40.64 -43.63 -9.97
CA THR A 14 39.37 -42.94 -9.66
C THR A 14 39.58 -42.05 -8.43
N ALA A 15 39.68 -40.71 -8.62
CA ALA A 15 39.63 -39.76 -7.53
C ALA A 15 38.17 -39.48 -7.20
N ALA A 16 37.72 -39.84 -6.02
CA ALA A 16 36.44 -39.44 -5.47
C ALA A 16 36.50 -38.00 -5.04
N ILE A 17 35.81 -37.10 -5.76
CA ILE A 17 35.63 -35.71 -5.36
C ILE A 17 34.46 -35.66 -4.37
N SER A 18 34.77 -35.41 -3.12
CA SER A 18 33.81 -35.14 -2.05
C SER A 18 33.32 -33.69 -2.23
N VAL A 19 32.10 -33.50 -2.72
CA VAL A 19 31.45 -32.18 -2.78
C VAL A 19 30.95 -31.86 -1.39
N ALA A 20 31.71 -31.07 -0.66
CA ALA A 20 31.24 -30.44 0.56
C ALA A 20 30.22 -29.35 0.19
N SER A 21 28.94 -29.57 0.48
CA SER A 21 27.89 -28.58 0.38
C SER A 21 28.14 -27.49 1.44
N VAL A 22 28.73 -26.38 1.05
CA VAL A 22 28.79 -25.18 1.89
C VAL A 22 27.40 -24.57 1.89
N LEU A 23 26.67 -24.79 2.97
CA LEU A 23 25.47 -24.02 3.29
C LEU A 23 25.91 -22.56 3.52
N ILE A 24 25.78 -21.74 2.49
CA ILE A 24 25.91 -20.29 2.64
C ILE A 24 24.64 -19.84 3.36
N SER A 25 24.73 -19.70 4.67
CA SER A 25 23.74 -18.98 5.46
C SER A 25 23.77 -17.51 4.99
N ASN A 26 22.72 -17.07 4.33
CA ASN A 26 22.52 -15.65 4.03
C ASN A 26 22.54 -14.87 5.35
N PRO A 27 23.37 -13.84 5.51
CA PRO A 27 23.25 -12.97 6.65
C PRO A 27 21.92 -12.22 6.52
N ALA A 28 20.97 -12.53 7.40
CA ALA A 28 19.84 -11.66 7.65
C ALA A 28 20.41 -10.31 8.07
N LEU A 29 19.94 -9.23 7.48
CA LEU A 29 20.21 -7.89 7.98
C LEU A 29 19.69 -7.84 9.42
N LEU A 30 20.61 -7.82 10.39
CA LEU A 30 20.27 -7.60 11.78
C LEU A 30 19.77 -6.17 11.89
N ALA A 31 18.57 -6.01 12.39
CA ALA A 31 18.00 -4.71 12.73
C ALA A 31 18.84 -4.07 13.83
N ASP A 32 19.05 -2.77 13.70
CA ASP A 32 19.63 -1.96 14.78
C ASP A 32 18.58 -1.91 15.90
N ASP A 33 18.87 -2.49 17.06
CA ASP A 33 17.97 -2.58 18.22
C ASP A 33 17.85 -1.21 18.92
N THR A 34 17.35 -0.20 18.23
CA THR A 34 16.94 1.04 18.87
C THR A 34 15.54 0.86 19.42
N ASN A 35 15.42 0.79 20.76
CA ASN A 35 14.13 0.93 21.45
C ASN A 35 13.62 2.35 21.23
N ASP A 36 12.88 2.54 20.16
CA ASP A 36 12.26 3.79 19.78
C ASP A 36 10.80 3.81 20.26
N GLU A 37 10.20 4.97 20.29
CA GLU A 37 8.83 5.15 20.77
C GLU A 37 7.95 5.82 19.70
N ILE A 38 6.68 5.45 19.68
CA ILE A 38 5.67 6.18 18.92
C ILE A 38 5.33 7.46 19.67
N LEU A 39 5.57 8.60 19.06
CA LEU A 39 5.19 9.89 19.60
C LEU A 39 3.68 10.11 19.45
N ILE A 40 3.03 10.58 20.51
CA ILE A 40 1.61 10.93 20.50
C ILE A 40 1.50 12.46 20.48
N LEU A 41 1.00 12.98 19.37
CA LEU A 41 0.80 14.41 19.17
C LEU A 41 -0.60 14.81 19.64
N ASN A 42 -0.71 15.99 20.26
CA ASN A 42 -1.98 16.55 20.73
C ASN A 42 -2.79 15.53 21.56
N ARG A 43 -2.13 14.97 22.58
CA ARG A 43 -2.74 13.93 23.43
C ARG A 43 -4.01 14.43 24.14
N ASP A 44 -5.06 13.59 24.11
CA ASP A 44 -6.32 13.82 24.82
C ASP A 44 -6.78 12.58 25.62
N GLN A 45 -6.94 11.43 24.98
CA GLN A 45 -7.54 10.23 25.56
C GLN A 45 -6.55 9.07 25.74
N LEU A 46 -5.50 9.05 24.96
CA LEU A 46 -4.51 7.98 25.01
C LEU A 46 -3.62 8.09 26.26
N SER A 47 -3.22 6.94 26.77
CA SER A 47 -2.31 6.84 27.92
C SER A 47 -1.04 7.67 27.72
N ALA A 48 -0.55 8.24 28.84
CA ALA A 48 0.73 8.93 28.88
C ALA A 48 1.92 7.97 28.79
N GLN A 49 1.70 6.66 28.90
CA GLN A 49 2.77 5.69 28.78
C GLN A 49 3.35 5.68 27.37
N PRO A 50 4.66 5.59 27.21
CA PRO A 50 5.29 5.44 25.92
C PRO A 50 4.75 4.20 25.20
N SER A 51 4.63 4.30 23.88
CA SER A 51 4.31 3.15 23.03
C SER A 51 5.59 2.67 22.34
N PRO A 52 6.28 1.65 22.91
CA PRO A 52 7.52 1.17 22.35
C PRO A 52 7.33 0.67 20.93
N CYS A 53 8.30 0.93 20.08
CA CYS A 53 8.31 0.43 18.73
C CYS A 53 9.68 -0.09 18.33
N HIS A 54 9.70 -0.89 17.29
CA HIS A 54 10.90 -1.41 16.68
C HIS A 54 10.90 -1.07 15.20
N ARG A 55 11.92 -0.35 14.74
CA ARG A 55 12.05 0.18 13.38
C ARG A 55 13.07 -0.62 12.59
N ILE A 56 12.74 -0.96 11.37
CA ILE A 56 13.53 -1.81 10.48
C ILE A 56 13.65 -1.10 9.15
N ALA A 57 14.88 -0.70 8.80
CA ALA A 57 15.19 -0.19 7.48
C ALA A 57 15.09 -1.33 6.45
N LEU A 58 14.56 -1.03 5.26
CA LEU A 58 14.33 -2.01 4.21
C LEU A 58 14.69 -1.43 2.84
N GLY A 59 15.11 -2.30 1.93
CA GLY A 59 15.39 -1.92 0.55
C GLY A 59 16.62 -1.07 0.37
N GLU A 60 16.63 -0.30 -0.70
CA GLU A 60 17.70 0.61 -1.10
C GLU A 60 17.19 2.05 -1.17
N PRO A 61 18.08 3.05 -1.14
CA PRO A 61 17.66 4.44 -1.38
C PRO A 61 16.94 4.58 -2.73
N ASP A 62 15.89 5.40 -2.75
CA ASP A 62 14.96 5.61 -3.86
C ASP A 62 13.98 4.46 -4.13
N ASP A 63 13.81 3.54 -3.16
CA ASP A 63 12.64 2.68 -3.08
C ASP A 63 11.45 3.46 -2.49
N TYR A 64 10.25 3.26 -3.08
CA TYR A 64 9.07 4.10 -2.80
C TYR A 64 7.85 3.29 -2.39
N LYS A 65 6.99 3.97 -1.61
CA LYS A 65 5.57 3.68 -1.40
C LYS A 65 5.28 2.20 -1.18
N PRO A 66 5.71 1.66 -0.03
CA PRO A 66 5.50 0.26 0.27
C PRO A 66 4.05 -0.03 0.63
N CYS A 67 3.61 -1.24 0.35
CA CYS A 67 2.35 -1.78 0.83
C CYS A 67 2.59 -3.15 1.46
N ILE A 68 2.10 -3.33 2.70
CA ILE A 68 2.22 -4.58 3.45
C ILE A 68 0.89 -5.33 3.46
N ALA A 69 0.95 -6.65 3.38
CA ALA A 69 -0.19 -7.53 3.59
C ALA A 69 0.24 -8.82 4.30
N ARG A 70 -0.71 -9.48 4.98
CA ARG A 70 -0.49 -10.73 5.69
C ARG A 70 -1.20 -11.86 4.97
N LEU A 71 -0.48 -12.94 4.69
CA LEU A 71 -1.03 -14.17 4.15
C LEU A 71 -1.73 -14.99 5.25
N PRO A 72 -2.68 -15.89 4.90
CA PRO A 72 -3.35 -16.75 5.88
C PRO A 72 -2.40 -17.65 6.69
N ASN A 73 -1.24 -17.99 6.13
CA ASN A 73 -0.20 -18.77 6.83
C ASN A 73 0.67 -17.94 7.78
N GLY A 74 0.38 -16.64 7.93
CA GLY A 74 1.10 -15.71 8.79
C GLY A 74 2.32 -15.02 8.15
N GLU A 75 2.76 -15.43 6.95
CA GLU A 75 3.82 -14.75 6.20
C GLU A 75 3.39 -13.33 5.84
N LEU A 76 4.30 -12.37 6.00
CA LEU A 76 4.08 -10.99 5.56
C LEU A 76 4.72 -10.79 4.19
N LEU A 77 3.97 -10.13 3.32
CA LEU A 77 4.45 -9.63 2.04
C LEU A 77 4.50 -8.10 2.10
N LEU A 78 5.53 -7.52 1.50
CA LEU A 78 5.65 -6.09 1.32
C LEU A 78 6.07 -5.82 -0.11
N THR A 79 5.24 -5.07 -0.83
CA THR A 79 5.60 -4.55 -2.15
C THR A 79 6.11 -3.12 -2.04
N ALA A 80 6.98 -2.73 -2.95
CA ALA A 80 7.43 -1.36 -3.17
C ALA A 80 7.81 -1.22 -4.63
N PHE A 81 8.25 -0.05 -5.06
CA PHE A 81 8.86 0.10 -6.37
C PHE A 81 10.13 0.96 -6.30
N HIS A 82 11.05 0.66 -7.21
CA HIS A 82 12.26 1.46 -7.44
C HIS A 82 12.13 2.21 -8.76
N GLN A 83 12.37 3.52 -8.74
CA GLN A 83 12.32 4.34 -9.95
C GLN A 83 13.72 4.53 -10.55
N HIS A 84 13.96 3.93 -11.69
CA HIS A 84 15.14 4.18 -12.48
C HIS A 84 14.89 5.33 -13.45
N LYS A 85 15.63 6.43 -13.30
CA LYS A 85 15.64 7.51 -14.31
C LYS A 85 16.28 7.00 -15.60
N ARG A 86 15.75 7.44 -16.73
CA ARG A 86 16.22 7.15 -18.07
C ARG A 86 16.48 8.45 -18.82
N ASP A 87 17.01 8.37 -20.03
CA ASP A 87 17.30 9.54 -20.85
C ASP A 87 16.05 10.39 -21.08
N GLY A 88 16.22 11.71 -21.02
CA GLY A 88 15.14 12.67 -21.07
C GLY A 88 14.25 12.58 -19.83
N ASN A 89 12.93 12.66 -20.02
CA ASN A 89 11.92 12.52 -18.95
C ASN A 89 11.41 11.09 -18.77
N LYS A 90 12.09 10.10 -19.38
CA LYS A 90 11.68 8.70 -19.29
C LYS A 90 12.08 8.07 -17.96
N VAL A 91 11.27 7.15 -17.50
CA VAL A 91 11.49 6.35 -16.28
C VAL A 91 11.37 4.85 -16.58
N MET A 92 11.80 4.03 -15.65
CA MET A 92 11.44 2.62 -15.55
C MET A 92 11.19 2.32 -14.07
N GLU A 93 10.00 1.85 -13.74
CA GLU A 93 9.59 1.62 -12.36
C GLU A 93 9.50 0.12 -12.07
N GLN A 94 10.49 -0.38 -11.34
CA GLN A 94 10.64 -1.80 -11.03
C GLN A 94 9.85 -2.16 -9.77
N THR A 95 8.87 -3.04 -9.88
CA THR A 95 8.16 -3.60 -8.72
C THR A 95 9.09 -4.51 -7.91
N LEU A 96 9.08 -4.32 -6.60
CA LEU A 96 9.84 -5.06 -5.60
C LEU A 96 8.90 -5.83 -4.68
N LEU A 97 9.34 -7.02 -4.24
CA LEU A 97 8.64 -7.83 -3.23
C LEU A 97 9.62 -8.26 -2.14
N PHE A 98 9.23 -8.06 -0.90
CA PHE A 98 9.92 -8.53 0.29
C PHE A 98 9.02 -9.47 1.08
N ARG A 99 9.63 -10.40 1.81
CA ARG A 99 8.93 -11.42 2.60
C ARG A 99 9.46 -11.48 4.02
N SER A 100 8.56 -11.68 4.98
CA SER A 100 8.91 -11.95 6.36
C SER A 100 8.10 -13.14 6.89
N LYS A 101 8.78 -14.05 7.61
CA LYS A 101 8.19 -15.26 8.22
C LYS A 101 8.16 -15.21 9.74
N ASP A 102 8.61 -14.13 10.34
CA ASP A 102 8.79 -13.97 11.78
C ASP A 102 8.03 -12.74 12.32
N GLY A 103 6.95 -12.37 11.64
CA GLY A 103 6.10 -11.25 12.02
C GLY A 103 6.75 -9.88 11.77
N GLY A 104 7.56 -9.78 10.73
CA GLY A 104 8.19 -8.52 10.32
C GLY A 104 9.45 -8.15 11.11
N LYS A 105 10.04 -9.09 11.87
CA LYS A 105 11.31 -8.86 12.58
C LYS A 105 12.49 -8.88 11.62
N THR A 106 12.45 -9.81 10.65
CA THR A 106 13.45 -9.89 9.57
C THR A 106 12.75 -10.00 8.22
N TRP A 107 13.44 -9.55 7.18
CA TRP A 107 12.93 -9.50 5.82
C TRP A 107 13.92 -10.10 4.82
N SER A 108 13.39 -10.68 3.77
CA SER A 108 14.19 -11.12 2.62
C SER A 108 14.83 -9.94 1.91
N LYS A 109 15.83 -10.22 1.08
CA LYS A 109 16.24 -9.27 0.04
C LYS A 109 15.06 -9.01 -0.91
N ALA A 110 15.08 -7.84 -1.57
CA ALA A 110 14.12 -7.49 -2.60
C ALA A 110 14.14 -8.51 -3.74
N GLU A 111 13.00 -9.09 -4.03
CA GLU A 111 12.73 -9.83 -5.26
C GLU A 111 12.19 -8.83 -6.30
N LYS A 112 12.83 -8.76 -7.46
CA LYS A 112 12.35 -7.92 -8.56
C LYS A 112 11.29 -8.69 -9.33
N LEU A 113 10.05 -8.19 -9.31
CA LEU A 113 8.95 -8.79 -10.05
C LEU A 113 8.89 -8.20 -11.46
N ASP A 114 8.72 -9.06 -12.46
CA ASP A 114 8.47 -8.62 -13.84
C ASP A 114 6.99 -8.25 -14.02
N LEU A 115 6.56 -7.22 -13.30
CA LEU A 115 5.22 -6.65 -13.35
C LEU A 115 5.29 -5.22 -13.85
N LEU A 116 4.32 -4.85 -14.66
CA LEU A 116 4.15 -3.48 -15.15
C LEU A 116 3.35 -2.65 -14.16
N GLY A 117 3.80 -1.46 -13.88
CA GLY A 117 3.11 -0.51 -12.99
C GLY A 117 3.97 -0.03 -11.84
N ARG A 118 3.57 1.08 -11.29
CA ARG A 118 4.10 1.73 -10.10
C ARG A 118 3.07 1.66 -8.97
N GLU A 119 3.51 2.01 -7.75
CA GLU A 119 2.66 2.05 -6.56
C GLU A 119 1.91 0.73 -6.35
N PRO A 120 2.66 -0.40 -6.28
CA PRO A 120 2.07 -1.73 -6.24
C PRO A 120 1.34 -1.94 -4.91
N TYR A 121 0.02 -1.82 -4.93
CA TYR A 121 -0.80 -1.96 -3.73
C TYR A 121 -1.30 -3.39 -3.56
N LEU A 122 -0.99 -4.00 -2.41
CA LEU A 122 -1.33 -5.39 -2.09
C LEU A 122 -2.74 -5.50 -1.50
N THR A 123 -3.50 -6.46 -1.99
CA THR A 123 -4.69 -7.00 -1.32
C THR A 123 -4.54 -8.51 -1.19
N VAL A 124 -4.79 -9.06 -0.02
CA VAL A 124 -4.86 -10.49 0.23
C VAL A 124 -6.29 -10.85 0.61
N LEU A 125 -6.91 -11.75 -0.13
CA LEU A 125 -8.23 -12.27 0.16
C LEU A 125 -8.19 -13.34 1.25
N LYS A 126 -9.36 -13.70 1.78
CA LYS A 126 -9.49 -14.72 2.84
C LYS A 126 -8.97 -16.10 2.41
N ASP A 127 -9.08 -16.44 1.13
CA ASP A 127 -8.58 -17.70 0.57
C ASP A 127 -7.07 -17.70 0.28
N GLY A 128 -6.40 -16.56 0.48
CA GLY A 128 -4.98 -16.37 0.21
C GLY A 128 -4.66 -15.91 -1.22
N THR A 129 -5.65 -15.68 -2.06
CA THR A 129 -5.45 -15.02 -3.35
C THR A 129 -4.92 -13.61 -3.13
N ILE A 130 -3.90 -13.24 -3.89
CA ILE A 130 -3.23 -11.94 -3.80
C ILE A 130 -3.54 -11.14 -5.05
N PHE A 131 -3.86 -9.86 -4.85
CA PHE A 131 -3.90 -8.88 -5.92
C PHE A 131 -2.84 -7.79 -5.69
N ILE A 132 -2.27 -7.31 -6.79
CA ILE A 132 -1.52 -6.06 -6.84
C ILE A 132 -2.24 -5.16 -7.85
N THR A 133 -2.67 -3.99 -7.39
CA THR A 133 -3.12 -2.90 -8.26
C THR A 133 -1.98 -1.91 -8.45
N GLY A 134 -1.94 -1.29 -9.62
CA GLY A 134 -0.93 -0.28 -9.94
C GLY A 134 -1.24 0.37 -11.29
N HIS A 135 -0.41 1.31 -11.70
CA HIS A 135 -0.53 1.97 -13.00
C HIS A 135 0.82 2.22 -13.63
N LEU A 136 0.91 2.07 -14.93
CA LEU A 136 2.12 2.31 -15.73
C LEU A 136 2.03 3.69 -16.36
N LEU A 137 2.97 4.57 -16.01
CA LEU A 137 3.00 5.93 -16.55
C LEU A 137 3.24 5.95 -18.06
N ALA A 138 2.73 6.97 -18.73
CA ALA A 138 2.93 7.17 -20.17
C ALA A 138 4.41 7.34 -20.57
N ASP A 139 5.25 7.78 -19.65
CA ASP A 139 6.69 8.00 -19.83
C ASP A 139 7.56 6.83 -19.33
N ASP A 140 6.99 5.75 -18.79
CA ASP A 140 7.75 4.51 -18.53
C ASP A 140 8.21 3.91 -19.87
N VAL A 141 9.50 3.57 -19.96
CA VAL A 141 10.09 3.03 -21.20
C VAL A 141 9.45 1.72 -21.69
N ARG A 142 8.72 1.02 -20.82
CA ARG A 142 8.00 -0.21 -21.15
C ARG A 142 6.56 0.04 -21.60
N ASN A 143 6.10 1.31 -21.56
CA ASN A 143 4.75 1.66 -21.96
C ASN A 143 4.65 1.80 -23.48
N GLU A 144 4.00 0.85 -24.12
CA GLU A 144 3.78 0.80 -25.57
C GLU A 144 2.50 1.53 -26.00
N TRP A 145 1.63 1.91 -25.06
CA TRP A 145 0.31 2.48 -25.35
C TRP A 145 0.30 4.00 -25.43
N GLY A 146 1.28 4.67 -24.80
CA GLY A 146 1.44 6.12 -24.85
C GLY A 146 0.47 6.91 -23.96
N TYR A 147 -0.22 6.24 -23.04
CA TYR A 147 -1.07 6.83 -22.00
C TYR A 147 -0.92 6.03 -20.69
N THR A 148 -1.29 6.61 -19.57
CA THR A 148 -1.23 5.91 -18.27
C THR A 148 -2.22 4.76 -18.23
N CYS A 149 -1.74 3.55 -17.97
CA CYS A 149 -2.56 2.33 -17.92
C CYS A 149 -2.59 1.73 -16.53
N GLY A 150 -3.78 1.47 -16.01
CA GLY A 150 -3.96 0.64 -14.81
C GLY A 150 -3.63 -0.83 -15.09
N PHE A 151 -3.14 -1.51 -14.06
CA PHE A 151 -2.88 -2.95 -14.06
C PHE A 151 -3.45 -3.61 -12.82
N LEU A 152 -3.93 -4.83 -13.01
CA LEU A 152 -4.31 -5.75 -11.96
C LEU A 152 -3.50 -7.03 -12.12
N HIS A 153 -2.70 -7.37 -11.12
CA HIS A 153 -1.94 -8.61 -11.09
C HIS A 153 -2.54 -9.53 -10.03
N ARG A 154 -2.69 -10.81 -10.35
CA ARG A 154 -3.28 -11.83 -9.50
C ARG A 154 -2.32 -12.98 -9.28
N SER A 155 -2.21 -13.47 -8.04
CA SER A 155 -1.45 -14.67 -7.67
C SER A 155 -2.27 -15.55 -6.73
N THR A 156 -2.13 -16.87 -6.88
CA THR A 156 -2.77 -17.89 -6.00
C THR A 156 -1.74 -18.80 -5.34
N ASP A 157 -0.47 -18.50 -5.50
CA ASP A 157 0.64 -19.34 -5.00
C ASP A 157 1.56 -18.60 -4.02
N GLY A 158 1.00 -17.62 -3.32
CA GLY A 158 1.74 -16.81 -2.37
C GLY A 158 2.67 -15.78 -3.03
N GLY A 159 2.31 -15.28 -4.22
CA GLY A 159 3.08 -14.26 -4.94
C GLY A 159 4.33 -14.79 -5.62
N ARG A 160 4.35 -16.07 -6.01
CA ARG A 160 5.47 -16.66 -6.77
C ARG A 160 5.26 -16.54 -8.26
N THR A 161 4.02 -16.71 -8.72
CA THR A 161 3.64 -16.49 -10.11
C THR A 161 2.46 -15.53 -10.20
N TRP A 162 2.38 -14.80 -11.29
CA TRP A 162 1.43 -13.71 -11.47
C TRP A 162 0.75 -13.78 -12.84
N GLN A 163 -0.54 -13.56 -12.83
CA GLN A 163 -1.35 -13.29 -14.01
C GLN A 163 -1.67 -11.79 -14.05
N SER A 164 -1.34 -11.13 -15.14
CA SER A 164 -1.52 -9.69 -15.31
C SER A 164 -2.67 -9.36 -16.24
N THR A 165 -3.50 -8.42 -15.84
CA THR A 165 -4.59 -7.85 -16.65
C THR A 165 -4.35 -6.35 -16.78
N ARG A 166 -4.21 -5.84 -18.00
CA ARG A 166 -4.20 -4.41 -18.29
C ARG A 166 -5.65 -3.90 -18.29
N ILE A 167 -5.84 -2.72 -17.74
CA ILE A 167 -7.12 -2.00 -17.87
C ILE A 167 -7.14 -1.35 -19.24
N GLU A 168 -8.02 -1.83 -20.09
CA GLU A 168 -8.16 -1.38 -21.47
C GLU A 168 -9.16 -0.23 -21.56
N SER A 169 -8.81 0.82 -22.28
CA SER A 169 -9.67 1.99 -22.48
C SER A 169 -10.23 2.10 -23.90
N GLU A 170 -9.74 1.27 -24.83
CA GLU A 170 -9.99 1.40 -26.27
C GLU A 170 -11.47 1.31 -26.65
N GLU A 171 -12.25 0.50 -25.93
CA GLU A 171 -13.69 0.35 -26.16
C GLU A 171 -14.52 1.49 -25.56
N ILE A 172 -13.97 2.22 -24.58
CA ILE A 172 -14.69 3.28 -23.85
C ILE A 172 -14.29 4.65 -24.38
N LYS A 173 -13.00 4.96 -24.32
CA LYS A 173 -12.41 6.16 -24.90
C LYS A 173 -10.99 5.84 -25.32
N PRO A 174 -10.70 5.77 -26.64
CA PRO A 174 -9.37 5.42 -27.12
C PRO A 174 -8.26 6.29 -26.50
N LYS A 175 -7.21 5.64 -25.99
CA LYS A 175 -6.06 6.28 -25.34
C LYS A 175 -6.39 7.09 -24.08
N ALA A 176 -7.50 6.84 -23.43
CA ALA A 176 -7.80 7.45 -22.15
C ALA A 176 -6.90 6.86 -21.05
N SER A 177 -6.24 7.72 -20.32
CA SER A 177 -5.55 7.33 -19.06
C SER A 177 -6.55 6.68 -18.11
N ASN A 178 -6.14 5.61 -17.45
CA ASN A 178 -7.02 4.90 -16.53
C ASN A 178 -6.29 4.47 -15.27
N HIS A 179 -7.05 4.37 -14.19
CA HIS A 179 -6.57 4.00 -12.87
C HIS A 179 -7.57 3.05 -12.21
N THR A 180 -7.11 2.38 -11.17
CA THR A 180 -7.95 1.52 -10.33
C THR A 180 -7.95 2.04 -8.89
N THR A 181 -8.92 1.58 -8.09
CA THR A 181 -8.82 1.71 -6.64
C THR A 181 -7.56 1.04 -6.13
N ARG A 182 -7.07 1.48 -4.96
CA ARG A 182 -5.87 0.91 -4.32
C ARG A 182 -6.06 -0.57 -4.04
N ASN A 183 -7.19 -0.95 -3.47
CA ASN A 183 -7.46 -2.32 -3.09
C ASN A 183 -8.57 -2.95 -3.93
N VAL A 184 -8.54 -4.27 -4.01
CA VAL A 184 -9.68 -5.10 -4.37
C VAL A 184 -10.48 -5.34 -3.10
N LEU A 185 -11.78 -5.04 -3.11
CA LEU A 185 -12.65 -5.25 -1.95
C LEU A 185 -13.40 -6.57 -2.07
N GLU A 186 -13.29 -7.44 -1.06
CA GLU A 186 -14.08 -8.67 -0.95
C GLU A 186 -15.33 -8.42 -0.10
N LEU A 187 -16.51 -8.62 -0.69
CA LEU A 187 -17.79 -8.54 0.00
C LEU A 187 -18.06 -9.79 0.85
N ALA A 188 -19.11 -9.75 1.67
CA ALA A 188 -19.45 -10.86 2.55
C ALA A 188 -19.85 -12.15 1.81
N ASP A 189 -20.38 -12.03 0.60
CA ASP A 189 -20.74 -13.16 -0.26
C ASP A 189 -19.59 -13.67 -1.13
N GLY A 190 -18.39 -13.11 -0.98
CA GLY A 190 -17.21 -13.45 -1.78
C GLY A 190 -17.10 -12.71 -3.10
N THR A 191 -18.06 -11.85 -3.45
CA THR A 191 -17.95 -10.99 -4.64
C THR A 191 -16.81 -10.01 -4.46
N LEU A 192 -15.94 -9.89 -5.46
CA LEU A 192 -14.86 -8.91 -5.49
C LEU A 192 -15.28 -7.65 -6.22
N LEU A 193 -14.86 -6.51 -5.71
CA LEU A 193 -15.05 -5.20 -6.32
C LEU A 193 -13.71 -4.56 -6.63
N LEU A 194 -13.60 -3.96 -7.82
CA LEU A 194 -12.49 -3.11 -8.24
C LEU A 194 -13.05 -1.86 -8.90
N GLY A 195 -12.81 -0.71 -8.33
CA GLY A 195 -13.16 0.57 -8.95
C GLY A 195 -12.18 0.87 -10.09
N VAL A 196 -12.71 1.36 -11.21
CA VAL A 196 -11.92 1.74 -12.40
C VAL A 196 -12.43 3.07 -12.92
N ASP A 197 -11.53 4.01 -13.16
CA ASP A 197 -11.82 5.25 -13.86
C ASP A 197 -11.08 5.32 -15.20
N TYR A 198 -11.62 6.11 -16.10
CA TYR A 198 -11.03 6.40 -17.40
C TYR A 198 -10.94 7.90 -17.60
N ASP A 199 -9.85 8.33 -18.27
CA ASP A 199 -9.58 9.72 -18.59
C ASP A 199 -9.14 10.60 -17.42
N GLY A 200 -8.58 9.97 -16.36
CA GLY A 200 -7.90 10.69 -15.29
C GLY A 200 -8.72 11.73 -14.54
N GLY A 201 -10.08 11.59 -14.56
CA GLY A 201 -10.93 12.50 -13.82
C GLY A 201 -12.20 12.95 -14.48
N GLY A 202 -12.37 12.70 -15.75
CA GLY A 202 -13.60 13.07 -16.48
C GLY A 202 -14.64 11.97 -16.58
N GLY A 203 -14.36 10.77 -16.02
CA GLY A 203 -15.21 9.58 -16.14
C GLY A 203 -15.31 9.06 -17.56
N PRO A 204 -15.91 7.90 -17.85
CA PRO A 204 -16.82 7.14 -16.99
C PRO A 204 -16.13 6.32 -15.92
N TYR A 205 -16.89 6.02 -14.86
CA TYR A 205 -16.47 5.21 -13.73
C TYR A 205 -17.18 3.87 -13.75
N PHE A 206 -16.44 2.82 -13.42
CA PHE A 206 -16.96 1.46 -13.36
C PHE A 206 -16.59 0.80 -12.04
N VAL A 207 -17.44 -0.11 -11.59
CA VAL A 207 -17.09 -1.07 -10.54
C VAL A 207 -17.07 -2.45 -11.17
N TRP A 208 -15.92 -2.95 -11.45
CA TRP A 208 -15.74 -4.31 -11.92
C TRP A 208 -16.09 -5.29 -10.82
N ARG A 209 -16.78 -6.38 -11.19
CA ARG A 209 -17.21 -7.42 -10.26
C ARG A 209 -16.68 -8.76 -10.70
N SER A 210 -16.21 -9.54 -9.71
CA SER A 210 -15.84 -10.94 -9.93
C SER A 210 -16.51 -11.82 -8.90
N THR A 211 -17.03 -12.98 -9.34
CA THR A 211 -17.61 -14.02 -8.48
C THR A 211 -16.82 -15.31 -8.52
N ASP A 212 -15.65 -15.32 -9.18
CA ASP A 212 -14.78 -16.47 -9.38
C ASP A 212 -13.36 -16.25 -8.84
N GLY A 213 -13.22 -15.43 -7.81
CA GLY A 213 -11.93 -15.12 -7.18
C GLY A 213 -11.02 -14.28 -8.07
N GLY A 214 -11.59 -13.43 -8.95
CA GLY A 214 -10.84 -12.50 -9.78
C GLY A 214 -10.22 -13.14 -11.03
N GLN A 215 -10.73 -14.30 -11.46
CA GLN A 215 -10.31 -14.92 -12.73
C GLN A 215 -10.96 -14.20 -13.90
N THR A 216 -12.24 -13.89 -13.76
CA THR A 216 -12.98 -13.08 -14.74
C THR A 216 -13.70 -11.91 -14.05
N TRP A 217 -13.97 -10.86 -14.82
CA TRP A 217 -14.55 -9.63 -14.32
C TRP A 217 -15.71 -9.18 -15.21
N ASP A 218 -16.88 -8.98 -14.60
CA ASP A 218 -17.96 -8.22 -15.21
C ASP A 218 -17.61 -6.73 -15.15
N LYS A 219 -17.42 -6.13 -16.31
CA LYS A 219 -17.01 -4.73 -16.52
C LYS A 219 -18.19 -3.82 -16.88
N SER A 220 -19.41 -4.35 -16.91
CA SER A 220 -20.58 -3.64 -17.42
C SER A 220 -21.17 -2.62 -16.44
N GLN A 221 -20.87 -2.79 -15.12
CA GLN A 221 -21.47 -1.95 -14.09
C GLN A 221 -20.83 -0.56 -14.07
N LYS A 222 -21.51 0.39 -14.68
CA LYS A 222 -21.20 1.82 -14.56
C LYS A 222 -21.51 2.29 -13.14
N CYS A 223 -20.66 3.14 -12.60
CA CYS A 223 -20.83 3.75 -11.30
C CYS A 223 -20.87 5.26 -11.45
N GLU A 224 -21.85 5.91 -10.86
CA GLU A 224 -21.99 7.37 -10.89
C GLU A 224 -22.02 7.91 -9.48
N PRO A 225 -21.00 8.73 -9.08
CA PRO A 225 -21.06 9.46 -7.83
C PRO A 225 -22.09 10.57 -7.96
N LYS A 226 -22.98 10.68 -6.97
CA LYS A 226 -24.01 11.71 -6.95
C LYS A 226 -23.40 13.05 -6.50
N ASP A 227 -23.73 14.12 -7.21
CA ASP A 227 -23.41 15.51 -6.87
C ASP A 227 -21.92 15.80 -6.66
N PHE A 228 -21.05 15.00 -7.28
CA PHE A 228 -19.61 15.19 -7.19
C PHE A 228 -18.95 15.10 -8.59
N LYS A 229 -18.12 16.10 -8.87
CA LYS A 229 -17.24 16.11 -10.04
C LYS A 229 -15.85 16.49 -9.60
N SER A 230 -14.84 15.77 -10.05
CA SER A 230 -13.44 16.08 -9.86
C SER A 230 -12.69 15.92 -11.17
N GLN A 231 -11.71 16.76 -11.42
CA GLN A 231 -10.83 16.65 -12.58
C GLN A 231 -9.95 15.40 -12.52
N TYR A 232 -9.75 14.82 -11.33
CA TYR A 232 -8.92 13.62 -11.11
C TYR A 232 -9.72 12.32 -11.06
N GLY A 233 -11.01 12.37 -11.28
CA GLY A 233 -11.87 11.21 -11.25
C GLY A 233 -12.34 10.78 -9.88
N PHE A 234 -13.40 9.97 -9.87
CA PHE A 234 -13.96 9.44 -8.64
C PHE A 234 -13.08 8.34 -8.02
N PHE A 235 -12.51 7.47 -8.84
CA PHE A 235 -11.61 6.40 -8.37
C PHE A 235 -10.12 6.70 -8.62
N GLY A 236 -9.74 7.92 -8.86
CA GLY A 236 -8.47 8.44 -9.35
C GLY A 236 -7.18 7.91 -8.72
N GLY A 237 -6.98 6.59 -8.75
CA GLY A 237 -5.73 5.91 -8.40
C GLY A 237 -5.37 5.88 -6.90
N GLU A 238 -6.06 6.65 -6.06
CA GLU A 238 -5.75 6.74 -4.63
C GLU A 238 -7.02 6.60 -3.76
N THR A 239 -8.02 5.91 -4.29
CA THR A 239 -9.23 5.57 -3.58
C THR A 239 -9.09 4.24 -2.86
N TRP A 240 -9.47 4.23 -1.58
CA TRP A 240 -9.59 3.03 -0.77
C TRP A 240 -11.05 2.62 -0.63
N LEU A 241 -11.37 1.38 -0.96
CA LEU A 241 -12.69 0.79 -0.71
C LEU A 241 -12.70 0.06 0.64
N TRP A 242 -13.81 0.18 1.37
CA TRP A 242 -14.00 -0.44 2.68
C TRP A 242 -15.39 -1.05 2.82
N LEU A 243 -15.45 -2.28 3.35
CA LEU A 243 -16.70 -2.92 3.72
C LEU A 243 -16.98 -2.67 5.21
N ALA A 244 -18.03 -1.89 5.48
CA ALA A 244 -18.49 -1.63 6.83
C ALA A 244 -19.11 -2.88 7.46
N GLY A 245 -19.14 -2.93 8.78
CA GLY A 245 -19.85 -3.98 9.54
C GLY A 245 -21.35 -4.05 9.23
N THR A 246 -21.93 -2.96 8.75
CA THR A 246 -23.32 -2.86 8.29
C THR A 246 -23.57 -3.41 6.89
N GLY A 247 -22.52 -3.78 6.16
CA GLY A 247 -22.60 -4.20 4.75
C GLY A 247 -22.55 -3.04 3.73
N LYS A 248 -22.50 -1.78 4.18
CA LYS A 248 -22.27 -0.64 3.30
C LYS A 248 -20.85 -0.66 2.74
N VAL A 249 -20.71 -0.21 1.51
CA VAL A 249 -19.39 0.03 0.91
C VAL A 249 -19.04 1.50 1.06
N TRP A 250 -17.90 1.79 1.65
CA TRP A 250 -17.34 3.12 1.77
C TRP A 250 -16.20 3.30 0.77
N ALA A 251 -16.06 4.52 0.27
CA ALA A 251 -14.94 4.91 -0.56
C ALA A 251 -14.29 6.16 0.03
N LEU A 252 -13.00 6.04 0.40
CA LEU A 252 -12.15 7.17 0.78
C LEU A 252 -11.46 7.63 -0.51
N VAL A 253 -11.92 8.75 -1.05
CA VAL A 253 -11.50 9.25 -2.36
C VAL A 253 -10.58 10.43 -2.17
N ARG A 254 -9.33 10.34 -2.66
CA ARG A 254 -8.45 11.49 -2.75
C ARG A 254 -8.96 12.46 -3.80
N VAL A 255 -8.94 13.72 -3.47
CA VAL A 255 -9.31 14.82 -4.35
C VAL A 255 -8.18 15.81 -4.42
N ASP A 256 -7.80 16.17 -5.63
CA ASP A 256 -6.91 17.31 -5.82
C ASP A 256 -7.72 18.60 -5.63
N SER A 257 -7.26 19.43 -4.72
CA SER A 257 -7.98 20.60 -4.26
C SER A 257 -7.93 21.80 -5.20
N ASN A 258 -7.27 21.71 -6.34
CA ASN A 258 -7.35 22.76 -7.36
C ASN A 258 -8.79 23.06 -7.81
N GLU A 259 -9.72 22.14 -7.54
CA GLU A 259 -11.14 22.28 -7.85
C GLU A 259 -11.99 22.78 -6.68
N LEU A 260 -11.51 22.68 -5.45
CA LEU A 260 -12.27 23.05 -4.26
C LEU A 260 -11.66 24.30 -3.63
N PRO A 261 -12.50 25.26 -3.21
CA PRO A 261 -12.01 26.45 -2.54
C PRO A 261 -11.35 26.05 -1.22
N ILE A 262 -10.01 26.13 -1.19
CA ILE A 262 -9.25 25.91 0.04
C ILE A 262 -9.50 27.12 0.93
N ARG A 263 -10.06 26.88 2.08
CA ARG A 263 -10.29 27.91 3.07
C ARG A 263 -8.97 28.57 3.47
N ASP A 264 -8.79 29.83 3.09
CA ASP A 264 -7.75 30.74 3.60
C ASP A 264 -6.28 30.31 3.46
N ARG A 265 -5.96 29.39 2.57
CA ARG A 265 -4.56 29.01 2.30
C ARG A 265 -4.15 29.38 0.88
N PRO A 266 -2.98 30.03 0.70
CA PRO A 266 -2.40 30.17 -0.62
C PRO A 266 -2.00 28.77 -1.13
N ILE A 267 -2.60 28.35 -2.24
CA ILE A 267 -2.22 27.12 -2.93
C ILE A 267 -1.07 27.48 -3.85
N GLU A 268 0.07 26.84 -3.65
CA GLU A 268 1.05 26.73 -4.71
C GLU A 268 0.57 25.63 -5.66
N ALA A 269 0.15 26.01 -6.86
CA ALA A 269 -0.43 25.09 -7.84
C ALA A 269 0.46 23.85 -8.04
N GLY A 270 -0.13 22.67 -7.96
CA GLY A 270 0.53 21.39 -8.15
C GLY A 270 1.13 20.75 -6.90
N ASN A 271 0.78 21.21 -5.72
CA ASN A 271 1.25 20.65 -4.46
C ASN A 271 0.21 19.76 -3.80
N ASP A 272 0.62 18.51 -3.48
CA ASP A 272 -0.18 17.56 -2.68
C ASP A 272 -0.62 18.10 -1.31
N GLN A 273 -0.09 19.25 -0.89
CA GLN A 273 -0.47 19.96 0.34
C GLN A 273 -1.90 20.49 0.36
N ALA A 274 -2.47 20.63 -0.82
CA ALA A 274 -3.83 21.09 -0.99
C ALA A 274 -4.81 19.92 -1.15
N ASP A 275 -4.32 18.71 -1.36
CA ASP A 275 -5.16 17.53 -1.50
C ASP A 275 -5.78 17.12 -0.17
N HIS A 276 -6.90 16.46 -0.24
CA HIS A 276 -7.60 15.91 0.91
C HIS A 276 -8.44 14.71 0.49
N PHE A 277 -9.15 14.11 1.44
CA PHE A 277 -10.06 13.02 1.18
C PHE A 277 -11.52 13.43 1.32
N ILE A 278 -12.36 12.82 0.50
CA ILE A 278 -13.80 12.84 0.64
C ILE A 278 -14.29 11.42 0.91
N LEU A 279 -15.21 11.30 1.86
CA LEU A 279 -15.86 10.05 2.20
C LEU A 279 -17.17 9.93 1.43
N PHE A 280 -17.31 8.81 0.73
CA PHE A 280 -18.53 8.41 0.05
C PHE A 280 -19.04 7.09 0.61
N SER A 281 -20.34 6.83 0.49
CA SER A 281 -20.93 5.54 0.84
C SER A 281 -21.89 5.04 -0.20
N SER A 282 -21.99 3.72 -0.31
CA SER A 282 -22.95 3.01 -1.13
C SER A 282 -23.74 2.02 -0.30
N SER A 283 -25.05 1.99 -0.49
CA SER A 283 -25.97 1.00 0.12
C SER A 283 -26.55 0.04 -0.90
N ASP A 284 -26.17 0.17 -2.18
CA ASP A 284 -26.71 -0.61 -3.29
C ASP A 284 -25.66 -1.54 -3.92
N GLY A 285 -24.64 -1.90 -3.14
CA GLY A 285 -23.54 -2.76 -3.55
C GLY A 285 -22.57 -2.08 -4.51
N ALA A 286 -22.23 -0.83 -4.27
CA ALA A 286 -21.31 -0.02 -5.07
C ALA A 286 -21.77 0.26 -6.51
N LYS A 287 -23.07 0.36 -6.75
CA LYS A 287 -23.63 0.83 -8.03
C LYS A 287 -23.65 2.35 -8.10
N THR A 288 -24.03 2.98 -6.98
CA THR A 288 -23.97 4.43 -6.81
C THR A 288 -23.32 4.78 -5.48
N PHE A 289 -22.74 5.98 -5.40
CA PHE A 289 -22.15 6.49 -4.19
C PHE A 289 -22.73 7.87 -3.85
N ASP A 290 -23.10 8.05 -2.59
CA ASP A 290 -23.49 9.33 -2.02
C ASP A 290 -22.29 9.97 -1.35
N ARG A 291 -22.03 11.27 -1.62
CA ARG A 291 -21.05 12.05 -0.88
C ARG A 291 -21.52 12.26 0.55
N ILE A 292 -20.66 11.94 1.52
CA ILE A 292 -20.99 12.06 2.94
C ILE A 292 -20.40 13.35 3.52
N ARG A 293 -19.05 13.51 3.47
CA ARG A 293 -18.33 14.65 4.04
C ARG A 293 -16.90 14.67 3.55
N ASP A 294 -16.23 15.81 3.80
CA ASP A 294 -14.78 15.86 3.77
C ASP A 294 -14.22 15.01 4.90
N PHE A 295 -13.07 14.38 4.68
CA PHE A 295 -12.50 13.40 5.58
C PHE A 295 -11.00 13.65 5.74
N GLY A 296 -10.56 13.99 6.95
CA GLY A 296 -9.22 14.46 7.23
C GLY A 296 -9.03 15.95 6.99
N ASP A 297 -7.79 16.41 6.98
CA ASP A 297 -7.40 17.79 6.70
C ASP A 297 -6.59 17.84 5.39
N TYR A 298 -6.36 19.04 4.89
CA TYR A 298 -5.54 19.27 3.70
C TYR A 298 -4.10 18.80 3.90
N GLY A 299 -3.53 18.21 2.85
CA GLY A 299 -2.22 17.59 2.89
C GLY A 299 -2.18 16.21 3.57
N GLU A 300 -3.33 15.69 4.00
CA GLU A 300 -3.45 14.33 4.55
C GLU A 300 -3.85 13.35 3.45
N MET A 301 -2.96 12.41 3.12
CA MET A 301 -3.04 11.59 1.93
C MET A 301 -2.76 10.12 2.20
N TYR A 302 -2.99 9.26 1.20
CA TYR A 302 -2.70 7.82 1.23
C TYR A 302 -3.35 7.11 2.41
N MET A 303 -4.61 7.44 2.67
CA MET A 303 -5.36 6.84 3.77
C MET A 303 -5.57 5.35 3.56
N SER A 304 -5.34 4.57 4.59
CA SER A 304 -5.68 3.15 4.66
C SER A 304 -6.30 2.80 6.02
N LEU A 305 -7.25 1.87 6.02
CA LEU A 305 -8.00 1.45 7.20
C LEU A 305 -7.65 0.01 7.56
N LEU A 306 -7.57 -0.26 8.85
CA LEU A 306 -7.47 -1.59 9.43
C LEU A 306 -8.46 -1.73 10.57
N ARG A 307 -9.30 -2.78 10.54
CA ARG A 307 -10.10 -3.17 11.70
C ARG A 307 -9.25 -4.03 12.62
N LEU A 308 -9.06 -3.57 13.84
CA LEU A 308 -8.29 -4.28 14.85
C LEU A 308 -9.11 -5.44 15.49
N GLN A 309 -8.42 -6.36 16.15
CA GLN A 309 -9.04 -7.50 16.84
C GLN A 309 -9.98 -7.04 17.94
N ASP A 310 -9.72 -5.90 18.58
CA ASP A 310 -10.59 -5.26 19.59
C ASP A 310 -11.74 -4.44 18.98
N LYS A 311 -11.92 -4.51 17.67
CA LYS A 311 -12.95 -3.82 16.86
C LYS A 311 -12.76 -2.32 16.67
N ARG A 312 -11.73 -1.71 17.26
CA ARG A 312 -11.35 -0.34 16.89
C ARG A 312 -10.89 -0.30 15.46
N LEU A 313 -10.96 0.88 14.86
CA LEU A 313 -10.33 1.15 13.57
C LEU A 313 -8.99 1.84 13.76
N LEU A 314 -8.02 1.48 12.95
CA LEU A 314 -6.78 2.21 12.76
C LEU A 314 -6.83 2.85 11.37
N LEU A 315 -6.74 4.17 11.31
CA LEU A 315 -6.52 4.91 10.08
C LEU A 315 -5.06 5.33 10.03
N THR A 316 -4.35 4.92 9.00
CA THR A 316 -3.01 5.42 8.69
C THR A 316 -3.06 6.36 7.49
N PHE A 317 -2.26 7.41 7.51
CA PHE A 317 -2.22 8.43 6.47
C PHE A 317 -0.88 9.15 6.44
N THR A 318 -0.60 9.84 5.34
CA THR A 318 0.62 10.64 5.16
C THR A 318 0.28 12.11 5.26
N VAL A 319 1.04 12.85 6.06
CA VAL A 319 0.92 14.32 6.17
C VAL A 319 1.97 14.96 5.28
N ARG A 320 1.52 15.73 4.31
CA ARG A 320 2.33 16.52 3.39
C ARG A 320 2.05 18.03 3.47
N ASP A 321 1.29 18.44 4.47
CA ASP A 321 1.08 19.86 4.76
C ASP A 321 2.41 20.52 5.21
N LEU A 322 2.51 21.83 5.04
CA LEU A 322 3.61 22.64 5.57
C LEU A 322 3.66 22.67 7.09
N LYS A 323 2.65 22.14 7.77
CA LYS A 323 2.59 22.03 9.24
C LYS A 323 3.33 20.79 9.73
N PRO A 324 4.54 20.92 10.25
CA PRO A 324 5.25 19.80 10.84
C PRO A 324 4.55 19.24 12.07
N PRO A 325 4.85 17.96 12.44
CA PRO A 325 5.75 17.06 11.76
C PRO A 325 5.12 16.44 10.51
N LEU A 326 5.89 16.33 9.43
CA LEU A 326 5.50 15.65 8.20
C LEU A 326 5.63 14.14 8.35
N GLY A 327 5.18 13.40 7.32
CA GLY A 327 5.34 11.95 7.25
C GLY A 327 4.10 11.17 7.67
N VAL A 328 4.28 9.88 7.96
CA VAL A 328 3.18 8.96 8.19
C VAL A 328 2.70 9.01 9.64
N ARG A 329 1.40 9.08 9.78
CA ARG A 329 0.68 9.09 11.06
C ARG A 329 -0.41 8.03 11.10
N ALA A 330 -0.86 7.75 12.30
CA ALA A 330 -2.04 6.94 12.55
C ALA A 330 -2.94 7.60 13.59
N ILE A 331 -4.24 7.32 13.50
CA ILE A 331 -5.23 7.66 14.53
C ILE A 331 -6.14 6.46 14.76
N MET A 332 -6.60 6.34 16.01
CA MET A 332 -7.59 5.34 16.39
C MET A 332 -8.99 5.91 16.22
N GLY A 333 -9.92 5.05 15.85
CA GLY A 333 -11.32 5.44 15.70
C GLY A 333 -12.28 4.29 15.85
N THR A 334 -13.54 4.55 15.57
CA THR A 334 -14.63 3.57 15.64
C THR A 334 -15.46 3.59 14.37
N GLU A 335 -16.27 2.56 14.18
CA GLU A 335 -17.19 2.41 13.05
C GLU A 335 -18.62 2.23 13.57
N PRO A 336 -19.28 3.32 14.00
CA PRO A 336 -20.71 3.24 14.33
C PRO A 336 -21.55 3.06 13.04
N GLU A 337 -22.85 2.76 13.19
CA GLU A 337 -23.75 2.54 12.05
C GLU A 337 -23.77 3.71 11.05
N GLY A 338 -23.51 4.93 11.52
CA GLY A 338 -23.49 6.14 10.69
C GLY A 338 -22.22 6.38 9.90
N GLY A 339 -21.17 5.56 10.08
CA GLY A 339 -19.88 5.72 9.38
C GLY A 339 -18.67 5.68 10.29
N PHE A 340 -17.63 6.40 9.90
CA PHE A 340 -16.38 6.46 10.67
C PHE A 340 -16.39 7.62 11.66
N GLU A 341 -15.85 7.39 12.85
CA GLU A 341 -15.56 8.43 13.83
C GLU A 341 -14.05 8.41 14.13
N PHE A 342 -13.37 9.47 13.70
CA PHE A 342 -11.96 9.73 13.95
C PHE A 342 -11.78 11.15 14.43
N ASP A 343 -10.97 11.35 15.47
CA ASP A 343 -10.54 12.65 15.91
C ASP A 343 -9.21 13.00 15.23
N PHE A 344 -9.29 13.80 14.16
CA PHE A 344 -8.09 14.24 13.44
C PHE A 344 -7.28 15.31 14.19
N ALA A 345 -7.82 15.89 15.25
CA ALA A 345 -7.15 16.94 16.01
C ALA A 345 -6.25 16.39 17.12
N HIS A 346 -6.62 15.28 17.72
CA HIS A 346 -5.98 14.74 18.90
C HIS A 346 -5.45 13.32 18.70
N ASP A 347 -4.63 12.86 19.65
CA ASP A 347 -4.11 11.50 19.78
C ASP A 347 -3.46 10.94 18.50
N ARG A 348 -2.76 11.80 17.76
CA ARG A 348 -2.14 11.46 16.50
C ARG A 348 -0.79 10.74 16.75
N LEU A 349 -0.70 9.50 16.32
CA LEU A 349 0.48 8.65 16.47
C LEU A 349 1.47 8.94 15.33
N GLN A 350 2.63 9.49 15.65
CA GLN A 350 3.68 9.79 14.67
C GLN A 350 4.50 8.54 14.39
N LEU A 351 4.25 7.89 13.26
CA LEU A 351 4.97 6.68 12.84
C LEU A 351 6.30 7.04 12.18
N ASP A 352 6.30 7.96 11.22
CA ASP A 352 7.52 8.46 10.59
C ASP A 352 8.12 9.59 11.43
N THR A 353 9.33 9.35 11.97
CA THR A 353 10.09 10.31 12.77
C THR A 353 11.31 10.86 12.03
N LYS A 354 11.50 10.48 10.76
CA LYS A 354 12.73 10.75 9.99
C LYS A 354 12.55 11.78 8.88
N THR A 355 11.32 12.03 8.42
CA THR A 355 11.08 13.03 7.37
C THR A 355 11.41 14.43 7.91
N PRO A 356 12.34 15.19 7.27
CA PRO A 356 12.72 16.51 7.71
C PRO A 356 11.56 17.50 7.69
N VAL A 357 11.56 18.38 8.69
CA VAL A 357 10.60 19.48 8.79
C VAL A 357 10.78 20.48 7.64
N GLY A 358 9.66 20.91 7.03
CA GLY A 358 9.62 22.06 6.13
C GLY A 358 9.93 21.81 4.66
N LYS A 359 10.09 20.55 4.24
CA LYS A 359 10.17 20.21 2.81
C LYS A 359 9.05 19.26 2.42
N TYR A 360 8.32 19.60 1.34
CA TYR A 360 7.47 18.65 0.63
C TYR A 360 8.29 17.44 0.20
N GLN A 361 7.79 16.26 0.44
CA GLN A 361 8.58 15.07 0.22
C GLN A 361 7.78 13.89 -0.29
N GLY A 362 8.35 13.19 -1.23
CA GLY A 362 7.76 12.04 -1.90
C GLY A 362 7.59 10.76 -1.06
N GLY A 363 7.75 10.81 0.27
CA GLY A 363 7.49 9.68 1.16
C GLY A 363 6.00 9.39 1.33
N GLY A 364 5.68 8.39 2.10
CA GLY A 364 4.32 8.09 2.49
C GLY A 364 3.93 6.64 2.26
N PHE A 365 2.61 6.42 2.08
CA PHE A 365 1.94 5.16 2.32
C PHE A 365 2.12 4.74 3.78
N GLY A 366 1.29 3.89 4.30
CA GLY A 366 1.37 3.48 5.69
C GLY A 366 0.37 2.37 5.98
N PRO A 367 0.14 1.41 5.03
CA PRO A 367 -0.72 0.29 5.33
C PRO A 367 -0.15 -0.48 6.51
N THR A 368 -1.06 -0.96 7.35
CA THR A 368 -0.74 -1.68 8.57
C THR A 368 -1.42 -3.03 8.57
N VAL A 369 -0.76 -4.05 9.09
CA VAL A 369 -1.35 -5.34 9.41
C VAL A 369 -1.25 -5.60 10.90
N GLN A 370 -2.19 -6.39 11.44
CA GLN A 370 -2.16 -6.84 12.83
C GLN A 370 -1.80 -8.32 12.88
N LEU A 371 -0.86 -8.68 13.74
CA LEU A 371 -0.47 -10.06 14.03
C LEU A 371 -1.40 -10.67 15.07
N ASP A 372 -1.34 -12.00 15.24
CA ASP A 372 -2.19 -12.72 16.19
C ASP A 372 -1.95 -12.32 17.65
N ASP A 373 -0.74 -11.89 17.99
CA ASP A 373 -0.36 -11.39 19.30
C ASP A 373 -0.76 -9.92 19.55
N GLY A 374 -1.46 -9.30 18.60
CA GLY A 374 -1.89 -7.91 18.66
C GLY A 374 -0.85 -6.91 18.14
N THR A 375 0.38 -7.32 17.85
CA THR A 375 1.42 -6.45 17.28
C THR A 375 0.94 -5.86 15.95
N LEU A 376 1.15 -4.56 15.77
CA LEU A 376 0.94 -3.84 14.53
C LEU A 376 2.25 -3.75 13.76
N VAL A 377 2.17 -3.97 12.45
CA VAL A 377 3.31 -3.84 11.54
C VAL A 377 2.91 -2.88 10.44
N THR A 378 3.51 -1.71 10.43
CA THR A 378 3.23 -0.65 9.45
C THR A 378 4.42 -0.48 8.53
N SER A 379 4.19 -0.38 7.23
CA SER A 379 5.23 -0.08 6.24
C SER A 379 5.03 1.32 5.67
N TYR A 380 6.11 2.07 5.50
CA TYR A 380 6.07 3.39 4.86
C TYR A 380 7.40 3.74 4.21
N SER A 381 7.38 4.77 3.39
CA SER A 381 8.59 5.43 2.93
C SER A 381 8.70 6.82 3.54
N TYR A 382 9.94 7.22 3.84
CA TYR A 382 10.27 8.55 4.32
C TYR A 382 11.35 9.16 3.41
N ARG A 383 11.47 10.48 3.41
CA ARG A 383 12.57 11.15 2.76
C ARG A 383 13.63 11.49 3.77
N GLY A 384 14.82 10.95 3.58
CA GLY A 384 15.96 11.18 4.46
C GLY A 384 16.62 12.55 4.27
N ALA A 385 17.57 12.86 5.15
CA ALA A 385 18.40 14.07 5.06
C ALA A 385 19.31 14.07 3.82
N ASP A 386 19.56 12.90 3.25
CA ASP A 386 20.27 12.69 1.97
C ASP A 386 19.43 13.01 0.73
N GLU A 387 18.22 13.51 0.93
CA GLU A 387 17.23 13.83 -0.11
C GLU A 387 16.72 12.61 -0.91
N LYS A 388 16.98 11.39 -0.42
CA LYS A 388 16.48 10.15 -1.02
C LYS A 388 15.28 9.60 -0.25
N THR A 389 14.52 8.78 -0.93
CA THR A 389 13.42 8.05 -0.31
C THR A 389 13.96 6.72 0.24
N HIS A 390 13.48 6.35 1.42
CA HIS A 390 13.86 5.12 2.11
C HIS A 390 12.62 4.37 2.58
N LEU A 391 12.69 3.04 2.59
CA LEU A 391 11.64 2.20 3.16
C LEU A 391 11.91 1.92 4.63
N GLU A 392 10.86 1.93 5.42
CA GLU A 392 10.90 1.52 6.82
C GLU A 392 9.65 0.70 7.17
N VAL A 393 9.86 -0.29 8.03
CA VAL A 393 8.80 -1.04 8.69
C VAL A 393 8.89 -0.72 10.18
N VAL A 394 7.77 -0.39 10.79
CA VAL A 394 7.68 -0.20 12.24
C VAL A 394 6.75 -1.24 12.85
N ARG A 395 7.25 -1.95 13.87
CA ARG A 395 6.48 -2.87 14.71
C ARG A 395 6.15 -2.17 16.02
N TRP A 396 4.89 -2.15 16.40
CA TRP A 396 4.41 -1.41 17.56
C TRP A 396 3.11 -2.00 18.11
N THR A 397 2.66 -1.50 19.24
CA THR A 397 1.40 -1.92 19.86
C THR A 397 0.45 -0.72 19.91
N ALA A 398 -0.81 -0.94 19.60
CA ALA A 398 -1.82 0.11 19.70
C ALA A 398 -1.95 0.58 21.16
N PRO A 399 -1.86 1.90 21.43
CA PRO A 399 -2.04 2.42 22.78
C PRO A 399 -3.49 2.19 23.25
N VAL A 400 -3.66 2.08 24.56
CA VAL A 400 -4.96 1.92 25.21
C VAL A 400 -5.49 3.26 25.71
N ASN A 401 -6.82 3.41 25.76
CA ASN A 401 -7.48 4.56 26.36
C ASN A 401 -7.34 4.51 27.89
N GLU A 402 -6.96 5.61 28.52
CA GLU A 402 -6.89 5.69 30.00
C GLU A 402 -8.25 5.49 30.69
N ARG A 403 -9.33 5.85 30.02
CA ARG A 403 -10.70 5.73 30.57
C ARG A 403 -11.16 4.28 30.65
N GLU A 404 -10.74 3.42 29.75
CA GLU A 404 -11.10 1.98 29.75
C GLU A 404 -10.29 1.19 30.79
N GLY A 405 -9.05 1.58 31.07
CA GLY A 405 -8.20 0.93 32.07
C GLY A 405 -8.68 1.14 33.52
N LYS A 406 -9.42 2.20 33.82
CA LYS A 406 -9.94 2.48 35.17
C LYS A 406 -11.22 1.72 35.51
N GLN A 407 -11.99 1.26 34.52
CA GLN A 407 -13.20 0.46 34.77
C GLN A 407 -12.94 -1.01 35.08
N SER A 408 -11.75 -1.53 34.74
CA SER A 408 -11.43 -2.95 34.99
C SER A 408 -10.78 -3.22 36.36
N THR A 409 -10.43 -2.18 37.14
CA THR A 409 -9.79 -2.33 38.46
C THR A 409 -10.76 -2.12 39.62
N ASP A 410 -12.02 -1.74 39.34
CA ASP A 410 -13.05 -1.49 40.36
C ASP A 410 -14.17 -2.54 40.40
N ASN A 411 -13.94 -3.76 39.89
CA ASN A 411 -14.84 -4.90 40.02
C ASN A 411 -14.22 -6.07 40.80
#